data_ebe03b0652561267d18d1cdcd50c50e0
#
_entry.id   ebe03b0652561267d18d1cdcd50c50e0
#
_cell.length_a   1.000
_cell.length_b   1.000
_cell.length_c   1.000
_cell.angle_alpha   90.00
_cell.angle_beta   90.00
_cell.angle_gamma   90.00
#
_symmetry.space_group_name_H-M   'P 1'
#
loop_
_entity.id
_entity.type
_entity.pdbx_description
1 polymer ?
#
loop_
_entity_poly.entity_id
_entity_poly.type
_entity_poly.pdbx_seq_one_letter_code
_entity_poly.pdbx_strand_id
1 'polypeptide(L)'
;LNRMGTELGQEAQQLAERIFDQAGETFNLASPKQLGPVLFDKLKLADKPKKTKTGQYSTAEDVLSTLAKNHPIVADILEWRSVQKLNNTYVSALPEDVNAHSNRVHTVYNQAVAATGRLSSNHPNLQNIPIRTPRGQQVRKAFIAKDDQHVLMAADYSQIELRIIASLSEDPSMVAAFNNNEDIHAATAAKVFGVLLEEVSREQRSQAKTVNFGIIYGVSAFGLSNQTTLSRSESKELIDMYYESYPKLKSYMSAQVDFAREQGYVATVLGRRRYLKDINSRNAIVRGAAERNAINAPIQGSAADIIKIAMLTIYDKMQQQHFKAQMLLQVHDELVFECPKSELDALTQLVKTEMEAAYSLQVPL
;
A
#
# COMPACT_ATOMS: atom_id res chain seq x y z
N LEU A 1 -17.76 -16.60 6.95
CA LEU A 1 -18.11 -15.17 6.76
C LEU A 1 -19.49 -14.84 7.34
N ASN A 2 -20.56 -15.63 7.10
CA ASN A 2 -21.91 -15.31 7.58
C ASN A 2 -21.98 -15.06 9.11
N ARG A 3 -21.35 -15.93 9.93
CA ARG A 3 -21.28 -15.72 11.38
C ARG A 3 -20.57 -14.39 11.72
N MET A 4 -19.45 -14.13 11.08
CA MET A 4 -18.70 -12.88 11.25
C MET A 4 -19.55 -11.66 10.86
N GLY A 5 -20.34 -11.77 9.79
CA GLY A 5 -21.26 -10.71 9.36
C GLY A 5 -22.32 -10.35 10.43
N THR A 6 -22.89 -11.37 11.07
CA THR A 6 -23.83 -11.18 12.19
C THR A 6 -23.16 -10.48 13.37
N GLU A 7 -21.96 -10.93 13.77
CA GLU A 7 -21.19 -10.36 14.88
C GLU A 7 -20.82 -8.88 14.59
N LEU A 8 -20.32 -8.57 13.39
CA LEU A 8 -20.00 -7.21 12.96
C LEU A 8 -21.25 -6.32 12.86
N GLY A 9 -22.36 -6.86 12.41
CA GLY A 9 -23.65 -6.14 12.38
C GLY A 9 -24.12 -5.72 13.77
N GLN A 10 -24.06 -6.62 14.74
CA GLN A 10 -24.40 -6.33 16.13
C GLN A 10 -23.46 -5.29 16.75
N GLU A 11 -22.15 -5.41 16.49
CA GLU A 11 -21.17 -4.45 16.97
C GLU A 11 -21.38 -3.05 16.36
N ALA A 12 -21.65 -2.98 15.06
CA ALA A 12 -21.95 -1.72 14.37
C ALA A 12 -23.21 -1.05 14.95
N GLN A 13 -24.23 -1.84 15.34
CA GLN A 13 -25.43 -1.33 15.97
C GLN A 13 -25.12 -0.76 17.36
N GLN A 14 -24.36 -1.49 18.19
CA GLN A 14 -23.97 -1.02 19.53
C GLN A 14 -23.13 0.27 19.48
N LEU A 15 -22.21 0.35 18.48
CA LEU A 15 -21.44 1.55 18.23
C LEU A 15 -22.34 2.73 17.82
N ALA A 16 -23.32 2.50 16.96
CA ALA A 16 -24.26 3.53 16.52
C ALA A 16 -25.10 4.04 17.71
N GLU A 17 -25.61 3.16 18.57
CA GLU A 17 -26.36 3.54 19.78
C GLU A 17 -25.50 4.44 20.69
N ARG A 18 -24.25 4.06 20.98
CA ARG A 18 -23.32 4.87 21.78
C ARG A 18 -23.06 6.24 21.16
N ILE A 19 -22.90 6.30 19.83
CA ILE A 19 -22.69 7.55 19.12
C ILE A 19 -23.93 8.45 19.23
N PHE A 20 -25.13 7.90 19.09
CA PHE A 20 -26.38 8.66 19.21
C PHE A 20 -26.61 9.16 20.64
N ASP A 21 -26.29 8.37 21.64
CA ASP A 21 -26.34 8.79 23.05
C ASP A 21 -25.39 9.96 23.32
N GLN A 22 -24.15 9.88 22.83
CA GLN A 22 -23.16 10.97 22.95
C GLN A 22 -23.56 12.22 22.16
N ALA A 23 -24.21 12.05 21.01
CA ALA A 23 -24.69 13.15 20.19
C ALA A 23 -25.98 13.78 20.71
N GLY A 24 -26.78 13.03 21.50
CA GLY A 24 -28.11 13.42 21.96
C GLY A 24 -29.15 13.50 20.84
N GLU A 25 -28.93 12.79 19.73
CA GLU A 25 -29.87 12.65 18.61
C GLU A 25 -29.45 11.51 17.67
N THR A 26 -30.41 11.03 16.89
CA THR A 26 -30.18 10.04 15.83
C THR A 26 -29.99 10.73 14.47
N PHE A 27 -29.08 10.22 13.68
CA PHE A 27 -28.81 10.71 12.33
C PHE A 27 -28.13 9.63 11.48
N ASN A 28 -28.01 9.84 10.18
CA ASN A 28 -27.32 8.89 9.31
C ASN A 28 -25.79 9.03 9.44
N LEU A 29 -25.15 8.08 10.18
CA LEU A 29 -23.71 8.01 10.40
C LEU A 29 -22.89 7.87 9.10
N ALA A 30 -23.46 7.25 8.07
CA ALA A 30 -22.84 7.11 6.76
C ALA A 30 -22.89 8.41 5.93
N SER A 31 -23.68 9.42 6.35
CA SER A 31 -23.83 10.67 5.63
C SER A 31 -22.91 11.77 6.16
N PRO A 32 -21.83 12.15 5.45
CA PRO A 32 -21.00 13.29 5.86
C PRO A 32 -21.79 14.60 6.02
N LYS A 33 -22.88 14.74 5.25
CA LYS A 33 -23.77 15.91 5.28
C LYS A 33 -24.54 16.02 6.60
N GLN A 34 -24.89 14.91 7.23
CA GLN A 34 -25.55 14.89 8.54
C GLN A 34 -24.52 14.86 9.68
N LEU A 35 -23.49 14.06 9.55
CA LEU A 35 -22.45 13.91 10.57
C LEU A 35 -21.69 15.22 10.82
N GLY A 36 -21.35 15.97 9.77
CA GLY A 36 -20.58 17.21 9.89
C GLY A 36 -21.22 18.25 10.83
N PRO A 37 -22.50 18.63 10.62
CA PRO A 37 -23.22 19.54 11.52
C PRO A 37 -23.31 19.03 12.96
N VAL A 38 -23.52 17.73 13.19
CA VAL A 38 -23.53 17.15 14.55
C VAL A 38 -22.18 17.38 15.24
N LEU A 39 -21.08 17.08 14.58
CA LEU A 39 -19.75 17.21 15.18
C LEU A 39 -19.31 18.66 15.37
N PHE A 40 -19.60 19.54 14.41
CA PHE A 40 -18.99 20.88 14.36
C PHE A 40 -19.95 22.02 14.72
N ASP A 41 -21.26 21.92 14.47
CA ASP A 41 -22.22 22.94 14.86
C ASP A 41 -22.81 22.64 16.23
N LYS A 42 -23.24 21.41 16.50
CA LYS A 42 -23.89 21.03 17.76
C LYS A 42 -22.85 20.76 18.87
N LEU A 43 -21.93 19.82 18.65
CA LEU A 43 -20.94 19.40 19.65
C LEU A 43 -19.70 20.32 19.68
N LYS A 44 -19.49 21.16 18.67
CA LYS A 44 -18.39 22.16 18.59
C LYS A 44 -17.00 21.55 18.85
N LEU A 45 -16.72 20.37 18.26
CA LEU A 45 -15.49 19.63 18.52
C LEU A 45 -14.22 20.28 17.93
N ALA A 46 -14.35 21.35 17.14
CA ALA A 46 -13.25 22.13 16.61
C ALA A 46 -13.66 23.59 16.39
N ASP A 47 -12.77 24.53 16.73
CA ASP A 47 -13.02 25.98 16.54
C ASP A 47 -13.06 26.38 15.06
N LYS A 48 -12.22 25.77 14.23
CA LYS A 48 -12.10 26.03 12.79
C LYS A 48 -12.14 24.70 11.99
N PRO A 49 -13.32 24.09 11.86
CA PRO A 49 -13.42 22.81 11.17
C PRO A 49 -13.09 22.96 9.68
N LYS A 50 -12.33 21.96 9.18
CA LYS A 50 -11.96 21.88 7.76
C LYS A 50 -13.20 21.68 6.90
N LYS A 51 -13.31 22.43 5.80
CA LYS A 51 -14.40 22.29 4.83
C LYS A 51 -13.91 21.75 3.50
N THR A 52 -14.77 21.05 2.80
CA THR A 52 -14.55 20.58 1.43
C THR A 52 -14.64 21.77 0.45
N LYS A 53 -14.27 21.55 -0.81
CA LYS A 53 -14.41 22.54 -1.88
C LYS A 53 -15.87 23.02 -2.09
N THR A 54 -16.84 22.18 -1.71
CA THR A 54 -18.28 22.47 -1.80
C THR A 54 -18.83 23.14 -0.54
N GLY A 55 -17.98 23.51 0.43
CA GLY A 55 -18.38 24.19 1.65
C GLY A 55 -18.92 23.30 2.77
N GLN A 56 -19.02 21.98 2.56
CA GLN A 56 -19.43 21.03 3.60
C GLN A 56 -18.28 20.76 4.58
N TYR A 57 -18.60 20.41 5.83
CA TYR A 57 -17.60 19.96 6.78
C TYR A 57 -16.93 18.67 6.30
N SER A 58 -15.61 18.65 6.39
CA SER A 58 -14.84 17.43 6.09
C SER A 58 -14.93 16.46 7.27
N THR A 59 -15.45 15.27 7.01
CA THR A 59 -15.44 14.15 7.95
C THR A 59 -14.51 13.05 7.46
N ALA A 60 -13.47 13.42 6.70
CA ALA A 60 -12.45 12.49 6.21
C ALA A 60 -11.63 11.92 7.38
N GLU A 61 -11.06 10.75 7.18
CA GLU A 61 -10.35 10.00 8.22
C GLU A 61 -9.18 10.80 8.82
N ASP A 62 -8.44 11.57 8.01
CA ASP A 62 -7.35 12.45 8.46
C ASP A 62 -7.82 13.52 9.47
N VAL A 63 -9.02 14.08 9.25
CA VAL A 63 -9.63 15.07 10.14
C VAL A 63 -10.12 14.39 11.42
N LEU A 64 -10.86 13.30 11.29
CA LEU A 64 -11.44 12.61 12.44
C LEU A 64 -10.38 11.96 13.33
N SER A 65 -9.33 11.37 12.77
CA SER A 65 -8.23 10.74 13.54
C SER A 65 -7.52 11.75 14.46
N THR A 66 -7.43 13.01 14.05
CA THR A 66 -6.86 14.06 14.90
C THR A 66 -7.78 14.37 16.09
N LEU A 67 -9.10 14.43 15.84
CA LEU A 67 -10.10 14.73 16.86
C LEU A 67 -10.36 13.56 17.81
N ALA A 68 -10.21 12.33 17.34
CA ALA A 68 -10.46 11.12 18.12
C ALA A 68 -9.59 11.02 19.39
N LYS A 69 -8.42 11.66 19.39
CA LYS A 69 -7.53 11.70 20.57
C LYS A 69 -8.17 12.36 21.78
N ASN A 70 -9.08 13.29 21.57
CA ASN A 70 -9.70 14.09 22.63
C ASN A 70 -11.23 13.92 22.72
N HIS A 71 -11.85 13.22 21.78
CA HIS A 71 -13.31 13.11 21.67
C HIS A 71 -13.74 11.65 21.47
N PRO A 72 -14.27 10.98 22.53
CA PRO A 72 -14.69 9.58 22.44
C PRO A 72 -15.70 9.28 21.33
N ILE A 73 -16.67 10.18 21.09
CA ILE A 73 -17.63 10.03 20.01
C ILE A 73 -16.94 9.89 18.64
N VAL A 74 -15.84 10.62 18.40
CA VAL A 74 -15.10 10.54 17.13
C VAL A 74 -14.35 9.23 17.00
N ALA A 75 -13.82 8.71 18.12
CA ALA A 75 -13.20 7.38 18.14
C ALA A 75 -14.23 6.30 17.80
N ASP A 76 -15.42 6.34 18.40
CA ASP A 76 -16.52 5.43 18.11
C ASP A 76 -16.98 5.53 16.63
N ILE A 77 -17.03 6.73 16.06
CA ILE A 77 -17.38 6.94 14.63
C ILE A 77 -16.32 6.28 13.71
N LEU A 78 -15.02 6.42 14.01
CA LEU A 78 -13.97 5.80 13.23
C LEU A 78 -14.05 4.27 13.33
N GLU A 79 -14.29 3.74 14.50
CA GLU A 79 -14.48 2.31 14.72
C GLU A 79 -15.72 1.78 13.98
N TRP A 80 -16.86 2.48 14.10
CA TRP A 80 -18.08 2.15 13.36
C TRP A 80 -17.84 2.10 11.85
N ARG A 81 -17.12 3.09 11.29
CA ARG A 81 -16.75 3.11 9.86
C ARG A 81 -15.89 1.92 9.48
N SER A 82 -14.93 1.57 10.33
CA SER A 82 -14.04 0.42 10.12
C SER A 82 -14.84 -0.89 10.07
N VAL A 83 -15.73 -1.10 11.05
CA VAL A 83 -16.61 -2.27 11.13
C VAL A 83 -17.55 -2.35 9.92
N GLN A 84 -18.21 -1.25 9.59
CA GLN A 84 -19.13 -1.18 8.43
C GLN A 84 -18.42 -1.45 7.11
N LYS A 85 -17.23 -0.86 6.91
CA LYS A 85 -16.44 -1.08 5.68
C LYS A 85 -16.03 -2.54 5.55
N LEU A 86 -15.57 -3.16 6.64
CA LEU A 86 -15.17 -4.56 6.63
C LEU A 86 -16.37 -5.46 6.32
N ASN A 87 -17.50 -5.21 6.96
CA ASN A 87 -18.72 -5.99 6.76
C ASN A 87 -19.24 -5.83 5.32
N ASN A 88 -19.48 -4.60 4.87
CA ASN A 88 -20.13 -4.35 3.59
C ASN A 88 -19.24 -4.68 2.39
N THR A 89 -17.91 -4.47 2.50
CA THR A 89 -17.00 -4.65 1.37
C THR A 89 -16.53 -6.10 1.21
N TYR A 90 -16.43 -6.84 2.32
CA TYR A 90 -15.85 -8.18 2.28
C TYR A 90 -16.75 -9.25 2.88
N VAL A 91 -17.23 -9.06 4.11
CA VAL A 91 -17.86 -10.16 4.85
C VAL A 91 -19.23 -10.51 4.28
N SER A 92 -20.05 -9.52 3.94
CA SER A 92 -21.36 -9.71 3.33
C SER A 92 -21.29 -9.83 1.79
N ALA A 93 -20.37 -9.12 1.14
CA ALA A 93 -20.30 -9.09 -0.32
C ALA A 93 -19.65 -10.35 -0.91
N LEU A 94 -18.52 -10.84 -0.34
CA LEU A 94 -17.81 -11.99 -0.92
C LEU A 94 -18.65 -13.28 -1.05
N PRO A 95 -19.54 -13.64 -0.12
CA PRO A 95 -20.44 -14.78 -0.33
C PRO A 95 -21.38 -14.63 -1.51
N GLU A 96 -21.81 -13.40 -1.84
CA GLU A 96 -22.67 -13.11 -2.99
C GLU A 96 -21.92 -13.19 -4.32
N ASP A 97 -20.59 -12.97 -4.29
CA ASP A 97 -19.71 -13.06 -5.47
C ASP A 97 -19.29 -14.51 -5.80
N VAL A 98 -19.73 -15.50 -5.03
CA VAL A 98 -19.41 -16.91 -5.30
C VAL A 98 -20.13 -17.38 -6.56
N ASN A 99 -19.34 -17.79 -7.55
CA ASN A 99 -19.89 -18.33 -8.80
C ASN A 99 -20.52 -19.71 -8.57
N ALA A 100 -21.77 -19.89 -8.96
CA ALA A 100 -22.56 -21.11 -8.71
C ALA A 100 -21.98 -22.36 -9.41
N HIS A 101 -21.25 -22.21 -10.53
CA HIS A 101 -20.70 -23.35 -11.28
C HIS A 101 -19.35 -23.79 -10.72
N SER A 102 -18.47 -22.84 -10.38
CA SER A 102 -17.12 -23.13 -9.88
C SER A 102 -17.04 -23.23 -8.35
N ASN A 103 -18.07 -22.73 -7.65
CA ASN A 103 -18.10 -22.55 -6.20
C ASN A 103 -16.92 -21.71 -5.67
N ARG A 104 -16.45 -20.75 -6.49
CA ARG A 104 -15.29 -19.88 -6.20
C ARG A 104 -15.61 -18.42 -6.50
N VAL A 105 -14.88 -17.52 -5.88
CA VAL A 105 -14.89 -16.10 -6.19
C VAL A 105 -13.88 -15.82 -7.30
N HIS A 106 -14.29 -15.14 -8.36
CA HIS A 106 -13.45 -14.76 -9.49
C HIS A 106 -13.38 -13.25 -9.61
N THR A 107 -12.17 -12.70 -9.67
CA THR A 107 -11.96 -11.28 -9.96
C THR A 107 -11.72 -11.03 -11.45
N VAL A 108 -11.88 -9.79 -11.86
CA VAL A 108 -11.47 -9.30 -13.19
C VAL A 108 -10.25 -8.40 -13.04
N TYR A 109 -9.16 -8.75 -13.73
CA TYR A 109 -7.96 -7.92 -13.79
C TYR A 109 -7.98 -6.98 -14.99
N ASN A 110 -7.90 -5.67 -14.73
CA ASN A 110 -7.76 -4.64 -15.76
C ASN A 110 -6.29 -4.23 -15.90
N GLN A 111 -5.79 -4.22 -17.13
CA GLN A 111 -4.39 -3.94 -17.44
C GLN A 111 -4.10 -2.45 -17.75
N ALA A 112 -5.12 -1.67 -18.09
CA ALA A 112 -4.97 -0.30 -18.62
C ALA A 112 -5.57 0.79 -17.72
N VAL A 113 -5.93 0.48 -16.46
CA VAL A 113 -6.54 1.43 -15.52
C VAL A 113 -5.48 2.21 -14.73
N ALA A 114 -4.48 1.50 -14.19
CA ALA A 114 -3.44 2.16 -13.39
C ALA A 114 -2.38 2.81 -14.28
N ALA A 115 -2.14 4.10 -14.07
CA ALA A 115 -1.14 4.87 -14.83
C ALA A 115 0.31 4.37 -14.61
N THR A 116 0.56 3.57 -13.58
CA THR A 116 1.84 2.92 -13.30
C THR A 116 2.03 1.60 -14.05
N GLY A 117 1.01 1.11 -14.75
CA GLY A 117 1.03 -0.21 -15.36
C GLY A 117 0.72 -1.38 -14.41
N ARG A 118 0.43 -1.10 -13.13
CA ARG A 118 -0.09 -2.14 -12.20
C ARG A 118 -1.42 -2.68 -12.70
N LEU A 119 -1.71 -3.94 -12.38
CA LEU A 119 -3.04 -4.53 -12.55
C LEU A 119 -4.02 -3.90 -11.55
N SER A 120 -5.27 -3.82 -11.93
CA SER A 120 -6.37 -3.41 -11.05
C SER A 120 -7.39 -4.54 -10.98
N SER A 121 -7.72 -4.98 -9.78
CA SER A 121 -8.67 -6.07 -9.52
C SER A 121 -10.04 -5.50 -9.20
N ASN A 122 -11.09 -5.97 -9.90
CA ASN A 122 -12.48 -5.53 -9.71
C ASN A 122 -13.45 -6.70 -9.75
N HIS A 123 -14.63 -6.53 -9.15
CA HIS A 123 -15.75 -7.47 -9.18
C HIS A 123 -15.43 -8.90 -8.74
N PRO A 124 -14.97 -9.10 -7.48
CA PRO A 124 -14.60 -8.14 -6.46
C PRO A 124 -13.12 -7.72 -6.53
N ASN A 125 -12.75 -6.65 -5.79
CA ASN A 125 -11.34 -6.28 -5.65
C ASN A 125 -10.66 -7.19 -4.63
N LEU A 126 -9.90 -8.18 -5.10
CA LEU A 126 -9.15 -9.11 -4.25
C LEU A 126 -7.74 -8.63 -3.90
N GLN A 127 -7.29 -7.48 -4.42
CA GLN A 127 -5.99 -6.89 -4.06
C GLN A 127 -6.01 -6.10 -2.74
N ASN A 128 -7.19 -5.79 -2.21
CA ASN A 128 -7.35 -4.95 -1.02
C ASN A 128 -7.94 -5.68 0.20
N ILE A 129 -7.85 -7.02 0.24
CA ILE A 129 -8.30 -7.78 1.40
C ILE A 129 -7.46 -7.38 2.61
N PRO A 130 -8.09 -6.92 3.72
CA PRO A 130 -7.38 -6.35 4.84
C PRO A 130 -6.50 -7.39 5.55
N ILE A 131 -5.30 -6.98 5.97
CA ILE A 131 -4.32 -7.84 6.66
C ILE A 131 -3.81 -7.23 7.98
N ARG A 132 -3.91 -5.91 8.13
CA ARG A 132 -3.27 -5.20 9.25
C ARG A 132 -3.99 -5.36 10.58
N THR A 133 -5.30 -5.56 10.55
CA THR A 133 -6.11 -5.69 11.76
C THR A 133 -6.44 -7.16 12.04
N PRO A 134 -6.63 -7.56 13.32
CA PRO A 134 -7.05 -8.92 13.65
C PRO A 134 -8.33 -9.34 12.94
N ARG A 135 -9.31 -8.43 12.79
CA ARG A 135 -10.56 -8.68 12.05
C ARG A 135 -10.29 -8.89 10.56
N GLY A 136 -9.43 -8.09 9.95
CA GLY A 136 -9.03 -8.27 8.56
C GLY A 136 -8.35 -9.62 8.31
N GLN A 137 -7.51 -10.07 9.24
CA GLN A 137 -6.90 -11.40 9.18
C GLN A 137 -7.92 -12.53 9.25
N GLN A 138 -9.04 -12.35 9.98
CA GLN A 138 -10.12 -13.34 10.00
C GLN A 138 -10.81 -13.45 8.62
N VAL A 139 -10.99 -12.35 7.90
CA VAL A 139 -11.53 -12.38 6.52
C VAL A 139 -10.62 -13.19 5.61
N ARG A 140 -9.29 -13.03 5.73
CA ARG A 140 -8.33 -13.82 4.94
C ARG A 140 -8.43 -15.32 5.17
N LYS A 141 -8.79 -15.78 6.36
CA LYS A 141 -9.01 -17.20 6.65
C LYS A 141 -10.18 -17.84 5.91
N ALA A 142 -11.05 -17.04 5.29
CA ALA A 142 -12.12 -17.54 4.44
C ALA A 142 -11.63 -17.98 3.05
N PHE A 143 -10.43 -17.56 2.66
CA PHE A 143 -9.80 -17.99 1.42
C PHE A 143 -9.02 -19.28 1.69
N ILE A 144 -9.52 -20.37 1.16
CA ILE A 144 -8.99 -21.72 1.37
C ILE A 144 -8.69 -22.37 0.03
N ALA A 145 -7.83 -23.37 0.02
CA ALA A 145 -7.63 -24.24 -1.13
C ALA A 145 -8.90 -25.05 -1.43
N LYS A 146 -9.04 -25.56 -2.64
CA LYS A 146 -10.25 -26.24 -3.11
C LYS A 146 -10.58 -27.52 -2.33
N ASP A 147 -9.58 -28.19 -1.79
CA ASP A 147 -9.71 -29.42 -1.02
C ASP A 147 -8.47 -29.69 -0.15
N ASP A 148 -8.50 -30.74 0.65
CA ASP A 148 -7.44 -31.14 1.58
C ASP A 148 -6.15 -31.63 0.89
N GLN A 149 -6.15 -31.88 -0.42
CA GLN A 149 -4.97 -32.28 -1.19
C GLN A 149 -4.24 -31.08 -1.78
N HIS A 150 -4.81 -29.88 -1.67
CA HIS A 150 -4.25 -28.63 -2.19
C HIS A 150 -3.90 -27.67 -1.07
N VAL A 151 -2.98 -26.78 -1.37
CA VAL A 151 -2.59 -25.64 -0.52
C VAL A 151 -2.60 -24.35 -1.33
N LEU A 152 -2.76 -23.24 -0.65
CA LEU A 152 -2.45 -21.93 -1.21
C LEU A 152 -0.97 -21.62 -0.93
N MET A 153 -0.23 -21.29 -1.98
CA MET A 153 1.17 -20.85 -1.91
C MET A 153 1.21 -19.38 -2.34
N ALA A 154 1.89 -18.55 -1.58
CA ALA A 154 2.13 -17.15 -1.91
C ALA A 154 3.64 -16.89 -2.03
N ALA A 155 4.05 -16.13 -3.04
CA ALA A 155 5.41 -15.67 -3.24
C ALA A 155 5.40 -14.16 -3.45
N ASP A 156 6.13 -13.42 -2.61
CA ASP A 156 6.17 -11.96 -2.57
C ASP A 156 7.59 -11.45 -2.75
N TYR A 157 7.75 -10.40 -3.57
CA TYR A 157 9.03 -9.73 -3.69
C TYR A 157 9.36 -8.94 -2.42
N SER A 158 10.49 -9.24 -1.82
CA SER A 158 10.97 -8.49 -0.68
C SER A 158 11.46 -7.10 -1.09
N GLN A 159 10.67 -6.07 -0.79
CA GLN A 159 11.07 -4.66 -0.93
C GLN A 159 11.49 -4.27 -2.37
N ILE A 160 10.77 -4.77 -3.38
CA ILE A 160 11.14 -4.59 -4.79
C ILE A 160 11.36 -3.11 -5.17
N GLU A 161 10.52 -2.19 -4.68
CA GLU A 161 10.65 -0.77 -4.98
C GLU A 161 11.96 -0.18 -4.43
N LEU A 162 12.41 -0.62 -3.25
CA LEU A 162 13.70 -0.20 -2.69
C LEU A 162 14.88 -0.82 -3.45
N ARG A 163 14.77 -2.04 -3.95
CA ARG A 163 15.78 -2.67 -4.79
C ARG A 163 15.89 -1.98 -6.15
N ILE A 164 14.76 -1.62 -6.75
CA ILE A 164 14.72 -0.87 -8.01
C ILE A 164 15.39 0.50 -7.84
N ILE A 165 15.03 1.27 -6.81
CA ILE A 165 15.62 2.59 -6.63
C ILE A 165 17.10 2.53 -6.26
N ALA A 166 17.55 1.52 -5.52
CA ALA A 166 18.96 1.28 -5.25
C ALA A 166 19.73 1.08 -6.57
N SER A 167 19.19 0.26 -7.46
CA SER A 167 19.77 -0.01 -8.76
C SER A 167 19.77 1.22 -9.69
N LEU A 168 18.64 1.96 -9.74
CA LEU A 168 18.50 3.14 -10.62
C LEU A 168 19.31 4.34 -10.15
N SER A 169 19.46 4.52 -8.84
CA SER A 169 20.27 5.60 -8.26
C SER A 169 21.76 5.29 -8.23
N GLU A 170 22.10 4.00 -8.33
CA GLU A 170 23.47 3.50 -8.17
C GLU A 170 24.13 3.98 -6.86
N ASP A 171 23.31 4.18 -5.80
CA ASP A 171 23.86 4.57 -4.50
C ASP A 171 24.63 3.40 -3.89
N PRO A 172 25.96 3.55 -3.67
CA PRO A 172 26.81 2.42 -3.30
C PRO A 172 26.43 1.82 -1.95
N SER A 173 25.89 2.62 -1.05
CA SER A 173 25.48 2.12 0.28
C SER A 173 24.22 1.31 0.22
N MET A 174 23.23 1.73 -0.60
CA MET A 174 22.01 0.95 -0.81
C MET A 174 22.30 -0.35 -1.57
N VAL A 175 23.13 -0.27 -2.62
CA VAL A 175 23.53 -1.44 -3.42
C VAL A 175 24.28 -2.44 -2.55
N ALA A 176 25.24 -1.98 -1.73
CA ALA A 176 26.00 -2.85 -0.82
C ALA A 176 25.10 -3.54 0.20
N ALA A 177 24.16 -2.81 0.83
CA ALA A 177 23.24 -3.39 1.81
C ALA A 177 22.40 -4.53 1.21
N PHE A 178 21.86 -4.35 0.01
CA PHE A 178 21.09 -5.43 -0.65
C PHE A 178 21.97 -6.61 -1.09
N ASN A 179 23.17 -6.36 -1.62
CA ASN A 179 24.08 -7.42 -2.04
C ASN A 179 24.62 -8.23 -0.86
N ASN A 180 24.75 -7.62 0.32
CA ASN A 180 25.11 -8.29 1.57
C ASN A 180 23.91 -8.93 2.27
N ASN A 181 22.70 -8.87 1.69
CA ASN A 181 21.47 -9.35 2.30
C ASN A 181 21.19 -8.75 3.69
N GLU A 182 21.55 -7.48 3.89
CA GLU A 182 21.29 -6.74 5.10
C GLU A 182 19.82 -6.26 5.16
N ASP A 183 19.30 -6.07 6.38
CA ASP A 183 18.01 -5.39 6.57
C ASP A 183 18.15 -3.93 6.18
N ILE A 184 17.67 -3.54 5.00
CA ILE A 184 17.80 -2.18 4.47
C ILE A 184 17.25 -1.10 5.42
N HIS A 185 16.22 -1.42 6.22
CA HIS A 185 15.68 -0.46 7.19
C HIS A 185 16.61 -0.30 8.40
N ALA A 186 17.25 -1.37 8.84
CA ALA A 186 18.27 -1.31 9.89
C ALA A 186 19.55 -0.63 9.36
N ALA A 187 20.00 -0.98 8.15
CA ALA A 187 21.15 -0.34 7.51
C ALA A 187 20.92 1.18 7.32
N THR A 188 19.73 1.57 6.88
CA THR A 188 19.35 2.99 6.79
C THR A 188 19.37 3.65 8.16
N ALA A 189 18.81 3.02 9.20
CA ALA A 189 18.79 3.56 10.54
C ALA A 189 20.22 3.75 11.09
N ALA A 190 21.07 2.73 10.96
CA ALA A 190 22.46 2.79 11.38
C ALA A 190 23.19 3.99 10.75
N LYS A 191 23.01 4.18 9.44
CA LYS A 191 23.65 5.24 8.68
C LYS A 191 23.10 6.63 9.01
N VAL A 192 21.78 6.78 9.08
CA VAL A 192 21.11 8.06 9.34
C VAL A 192 21.31 8.53 10.77
N PHE A 193 21.25 7.62 11.74
CA PHE A 193 21.43 7.96 13.16
C PHE A 193 22.89 7.88 13.65
N GLY A 194 23.82 7.42 12.79
CA GLY A 194 25.25 7.31 13.11
C GLY A 194 25.56 6.28 14.21
N VAL A 195 24.82 5.18 14.24
CA VAL A 195 25.00 4.08 15.20
C VAL A 195 25.45 2.80 14.48
N LEU A 196 26.01 1.83 15.23
CA LEU A 196 26.33 0.53 14.66
C LEU A 196 25.04 -0.25 14.31
N LEU A 197 25.13 -1.16 13.34
CA LEU A 197 23.97 -1.92 12.85
C LEU A 197 23.29 -2.73 13.98
N GLU A 198 24.09 -3.32 14.85
CA GLU A 198 23.66 -4.09 16.02
C GLU A 198 23.07 -3.24 17.14
N GLU A 199 23.32 -1.94 17.15
CA GLU A 199 22.82 -0.98 18.13
C GLU A 199 21.50 -0.32 17.70
N VAL A 200 21.04 -0.58 16.48
CA VAL A 200 19.80 0.01 15.95
C VAL A 200 18.60 -0.43 16.78
N SER A 201 17.93 0.54 17.40
CA SER A 201 16.70 0.29 18.15
C SER A 201 15.52 -0.03 17.21
N ARG A 202 14.49 -0.69 17.77
CA ARG A 202 13.24 -0.96 17.05
C ARG A 202 12.57 0.33 16.56
N GLU A 203 12.67 1.39 17.35
CA GLU A 203 12.10 2.70 16.99
C GLU A 203 12.84 3.34 15.82
N GLN A 204 14.17 3.38 15.88
CA GLN A 204 15.02 3.89 14.79
C GLN A 204 14.78 3.12 13.48
N ARG A 205 14.71 1.78 13.55
CA ARG A 205 14.37 0.94 12.41
C ARG A 205 12.97 1.23 11.85
N SER A 206 11.98 1.47 12.71
CA SER A 206 10.62 1.83 12.31
C SER A 206 10.55 3.20 11.65
N GLN A 207 11.25 4.18 12.18
CA GLN A 207 11.40 5.52 11.60
C GLN A 207 12.07 5.43 10.22
N ALA A 208 13.19 4.72 10.13
CA ALA A 208 13.90 4.49 8.86
C ALA A 208 13.02 3.78 7.83
N LYS A 209 12.22 2.79 8.24
CA LYS A 209 11.25 2.14 7.36
C LYS A 209 10.23 3.14 6.80
N THR A 210 9.68 4.01 7.64
CA THR A 210 8.72 5.04 7.21
C THR A 210 9.36 6.03 6.26
N VAL A 211 10.62 6.43 6.52
CA VAL A 211 11.37 7.34 5.65
C VAL A 211 11.71 6.66 4.32
N ASN A 212 12.23 5.43 4.33
CA ASN A 212 12.58 4.68 3.12
C ASN A 212 11.41 4.62 2.13
N PHE A 213 10.20 4.27 2.60
CA PHE A 213 9.02 4.28 1.75
C PHE A 213 8.54 5.69 1.43
N GLY A 214 8.56 6.59 2.42
CA GLY A 214 8.14 7.97 2.24
C GLY A 214 8.93 8.69 1.14
N ILE A 215 10.24 8.53 1.11
CA ILE A 215 11.13 9.14 0.11
C ILE A 215 10.79 8.68 -1.30
N ILE A 216 10.58 7.38 -1.52
CA ILE A 216 10.15 6.84 -2.83
C ILE A 216 8.87 7.50 -3.32
N TYR A 217 7.95 7.81 -2.39
CA TYR A 217 6.68 8.47 -2.71
C TYR A 217 6.76 10.01 -2.68
N GLY A 218 7.97 10.57 -2.50
CA GLY A 218 8.19 12.02 -2.46
C GLY A 218 7.54 12.70 -1.26
N VAL A 219 7.60 12.07 -0.08
CA VAL A 219 7.01 12.61 1.15
C VAL A 219 7.67 13.93 1.53
N SER A 220 6.86 14.92 1.93
CA SER A 220 7.35 16.15 2.55
C SER A 220 7.50 15.99 4.07
N ALA A 221 8.26 16.90 4.72
CA ALA A 221 8.36 16.91 6.17
C ALA A 221 6.99 16.98 6.88
N PHE A 222 6.03 17.71 6.28
CA PHE A 222 4.65 17.74 6.77
C PHE A 222 3.95 16.38 6.59
N GLY A 223 4.13 15.72 5.46
CA GLY A 223 3.58 14.38 5.22
C GLY A 223 4.15 13.33 6.18
N LEU A 224 5.45 13.39 6.44
CA LEU A 224 6.12 12.48 7.37
C LEU A 224 5.68 12.70 8.82
N SER A 225 5.55 13.95 9.27
CA SER A 225 5.07 14.27 10.63
C SER A 225 3.64 13.80 10.89
N ASN A 226 2.80 13.70 9.86
CA ASN A 226 1.45 13.15 9.99
C ASN A 226 1.41 11.62 10.09
N GLN A 227 2.48 10.93 9.67
CA GLN A 227 2.59 9.46 9.66
C GLN A 227 3.44 8.90 10.81
N THR A 228 4.10 9.78 11.56
CA THR A 228 4.99 9.44 12.66
C THR A 228 4.63 10.26 13.91
N THR A 229 5.35 10.00 15.02
CA THR A 229 5.27 10.81 16.24
C THR A 229 6.18 12.05 16.19
N LEU A 230 6.95 12.20 15.10
CA LEU A 230 7.90 13.30 14.93
C LEU A 230 7.19 14.62 14.64
N SER A 231 7.74 15.71 15.17
CA SER A 231 7.36 17.07 14.77
C SER A 231 7.75 17.34 13.31
N ARG A 232 7.23 18.40 12.71
CA ARG A 232 7.59 18.80 11.36
C ARG A 232 9.09 19.15 11.23
N SER A 233 9.70 19.72 12.28
CA SER A 233 11.13 20.05 12.29
C SER A 233 11.98 18.78 12.31
N GLU A 234 11.69 17.85 13.22
CA GLU A 234 12.36 16.54 13.30
C GLU A 234 12.19 15.73 12.02
N SER A 235 10.99 15.77 11.42
CA SER A 235 10.74 15.11 10.13
C SER A 235 11.57 15.69 9.00
N LYS A 236 11.79 17.03 9.01
CA LYS A 236 12.66 17.68 8.03
C LYS A 236 14.12 17.28 8.23
N GLU A 237 14.60 17.32 9.46
CA GLU A 237 15.96 16.92 9.82
C GLU A 237 16.25 15.47 9.44
N LEU A 238 15.31 14.56 9.71
CA LEU A 238 15.42 13.15 9.35
C LEU A 238 15.49 12.95 7.81
N ILE A 239 14.71 13.70 7.03
CA ILE A 239 14.78 13.67 5.56
C ILE A 239 16.12 14.23 5.07
N ASP A 240 16.61 15.31 5.66
CA ASP A 240 17.89 15.92 5.29
C ASP A 240 19.06 14.95 5.58
N MET A 241 19.11 14.35 6.78
CA MET A 241 20.10 13.29 7.14
C MET A 241 20.01 12.07 6.19
N TYR A 242 18.81 11.68 5.81
CA TYR A 242 18.62 10.59 4.85
C TYR A 242 19.27 10.92 3.50
N TYR A 243 19.06 12.12 2.97
CA TYR A 243 19.65 12.53 1.69
C TYR A 243 21.16 12.79 1.78
N GLU A 244 21.67 13.18 2.94
CA GLU A 244 23.12 13.24 3.19
C GLU A 244 23.73 11.84 3.22
N SER A 245 23.00 10.88 3.77
CA SER A 245 23.41 9.48 3.81
C SER A 245 23.38 8.80 2.44
N TYR A 246 22.48 9.23 1.54
CA TYR A 246 22.28 8.66 0.21
C TYR A 246 22.33 9.75 -0.88
N PRO A 247 23.50 10.36 -1.15
CA PRO A 247 23.60 11.50 -2.05
C PRO A 247 23.30 11.17 -3.51
N LYS A 248 23.62 9.95 -3.98
CA LYS A 248 23.29 9.52 -5.34
C LYS A 248 21.78 9.32 -5.53
N LEU A 249 21.10 8.86 -4.50
CA LEU A 249 19.63 8.76 -4.52
C LEU A 249 18.99 10.15 -4.69
N LYS A 250 19.46 11.17 -3.93
CA LYS A 250 18.98 12.55 -4.07
C LYS A 250 19.22 13.08 -5.48
N SER A 251 20.40 12.85 -6.03
CA SER A 251 20.76 13.28 -7.38
C SER A 251 19.88 12.61 -8.44
N TYR A 252 19.64 11.30 -8.32
CA TYR A 252 18.73 10.57 -9.20
C TYR A 252 17.32 11.14 -9.20
N MET A 253 16.76 11.41 -8.00
CA MET A 253 15.40 11.97 -7.89
C MET A 253 15.29 13.35 -8.55
N SER A 254 16.28 14.21 -8.34
CA SER A 254 16.32 15.52 -8.97
C SER A 254 16.41 15.39 -10.49
N ALA A 255 17.28 14.52 -11.00
CA ALA A 255 17.44 14.25 -12.41
C ALA A 255 16.15 13.72 -13.07
N GLN A 256 15.36 12.89 -12.38
CA GLN A 256 14.06 12.42 -12.88
C GLN A 256 13.06 13.56 -13.05
N VAL A 257 13.03 14.51 -12.12
CA VAL A 257 12.16 15.69 -12.22
C VAL A 257 12.60 16.60 -13.38
N ASP A 258 13.89 16.82 -13.53
CA ASP A 258 14.42 17.66 -14.61
C ASP A 258 14.20 17.01 -15.98
N PHE A 259 14.44 15.71 -16.10
CA PHE A 259 14.10 14.94 -17.29
C PHE A 259 12.61 15.03 -17.64
N ALA A 260 11.73 14.92 -16.64
CA ALA A 260 10.30 15.04 -16.86
C ALA A 260 9.89 16.44 -17.33
N ARG A 261 10.57 17.51 -16.83
CA ARG A 261 10.32 18.89 -17.27
C ARG A 261 10.69 19.13 -18.73
N GLU A 262 11.77 18.49 -19.18
CA GLU A 262 12.26 18.60 -20.56
C GLU A 262 11.46 17.73 -21.52
N GLN A 263 11.22 16.46 -21.14
CA GLN A 263 10.66 15.45 -22.03
C GLN A 263 9.13 15.31 -21.92
N GLY A 264 8.53 15.82 -20.84
CA GLY A 264 7.10 15.70 -20.60
C GLY A 264 6.65 14.32 -20.09
N TYR A 265 7.57 13.38 -19.86
CA TYR A 265 7.30 12.03 -19.36
C TYR A 265 8.47 11.49 -18.54
N VAL A 266 8.22 10.38 -17.81
CA VAL A 266 9.23 9.50 -17.23
C VAL A 266 8.99 8.07 -17.71
N ALA A 267 10.00 7.21 -17.60
CA ALA A 267 9.92 5.83 -18.09
C ALA A 267 10.35 4.80 -17.05
N THR A 268 9.80 3.59 -17.15
CA THR A 268 10.25 2.40 -16.40
C THR A 268 11.53 1.81 -17.01
N VAL A 269 12.12 0.82 -16.35
CA VAL A 269 13.29 0.07 -16.86
C VAL A 269 13.01 -0.65 -18.18
N LEU A 270 11.74 -0.92 -18.50
CA LEU A 270 11.31 -1.50 -19.79
C LEU A 270 10.81 -0.45 -20.80
N GLY A 271 10.98 0.84 -20.50
CA GLY A 271 10.60 1.91 -21.42
C GLY A 271 9.11 2.28 -21.43
N ARG A 272 8.31 1.78 -20.51
CA ARG A 272 6.91 2.22 -20.33
C ARG A 272 6.89 3.69 -19.94
N ARG A 273 6.27 4.55 -20.73
CA ARG A 273 6.23 6.00 -20.50
C ARG A 273 4.99 6.40 -19.68
N ARG A 274 5.19 7.29 -18.72
CA ARG A 274 4.14 8.04 -18.04
C ARG A 274 4.27 9.52 -18.35
N TYR A 275 3.30 10.05 -19.08
CA TYR A 275 3.26 11.47 -19.41
C TYR A 275 2.80 12.31 -18.23
N LEU A 276 3.45 13.44 -17.99
CA LEU A 276 3.25 14.34 -16.85
C LEU A 276 2.92 15.76 -17.35
N LYS A 277 1.69 15.94 -17.80
CA LYS A 277 1.22 17.21 -18.41
C LYS A 277 1.37 18.42 -17.48
N ASP A 278 1.32 18.19 -16.16
CA ASP A 278 1.34 19.24 -15.15
C ASP A 278 2.73 19.51 -14.55
N ILE A 279 3.78 18.90 -15.08
CA ILE A 279 5.15 18.99 -14.52
C ILE A 279 5.69 20.44 -14.51
N ASN A 280 5.28 21.26 -15.47
CA ASN A 280 5.64 22.68 -15.58
C ASN A 280 4.50 23.63 -15.17
N SER A 281 3.50 23.15 -14.40
CA SER A 281 2.37 23.96 -13.93
C SER A 281 2.85 25.16 -13.09
N ARG A 282 2.26 26.33 -13.29
CA ARG A 282 2.47 27.51 -12.45
C ARG A 282 1.90 27.32 -11.04
N ASN A 283 0.88 26.47 -10.89
CA ASN A 283 0.32 26.15 -9.58
C ASN A 283 1.27 25.18 -8.85
N ALA A 284 1.86 25.62 -7.75
CA ALA A 284 2.83 24.87 -6.96
C ALA A 284 2.28 23.53 -6.42
N ILE A 285 0.98 23.46 -6.08
CA ILE A 285 0.35 22.24 -5.57
C ILE A 285 0.24 21.20 -6.68
N VAL A 286 -0.22 21.62 -7.87
CA VAL A 286 -0.37 20.77 -9.05
C VAL A 286 1.01 20.31 -9.54
N ARG A 287 1.97 21.23 -9.66
CA ARG A 287 3.36 20.92 -10.03
C ARG A 287 4.00 19.94 -9.04
N GLY A 288 3.88 20.16 -7.73
CA GLY A 288 4.43 19.26 -6.71
C GLY A 288 3.85 17.85 -6.77
N ALA A 289 2.58 17.69 -7.17
CA ALA A 289 1.99 16.38 -7.41
C ALA A 289 2.61 15.70 -8.65
N ALA A 290 2.87 16.46 -9.72
CA ALA A 290 3.54 15.95 -10.92
C ALA A 290 5.01 15.58 -10.65
N GLU A 291 5.73 16.37 -9.85
CA GLU A 291 7.11 16.08 -9.44
C GLU A 291 7.20 14.78 -8.62
N ARG A 292 6.28 14.57 -7.67
CA ARG A 292 6.19 13.27 -6.95
C ARG A 292 5.91 12.11 -7.90
N ASN A 293 5.05 12.31 -8.89
CA ASN A 293 4.80 11.29 -9.90
C ASN A 293 6.02 11.03 -10.79
N ALA A 294 6.86 12.03 -11.06
CA ALA A 294 8.11 11.87 -11.83
C ALA A 294 9.10 10.96 -11.09
N ILE A 295 9.17 11.06 -9.77
CA ILE A 295 10.02 10.22 -8.92
C ILE A 295 9.43 8.80 -8.80
N ASN A 296 8.15 8.70 -8.49
CA ASN A 296 7.50 7.44 -8.12
C ASN A 296 7.21 6.53 -9.32
N ALA A 297 6.80 7.08 -10.47
CA ALA A 297 6.32 6.29 -11.59
C ALA A 297 7.38 5.35 -12.22
N PRO A 298 8.66 5.74 -12.36
CA PRO A 298 9.70 4.81 -12.81
C PRO A 298 9.85 3.61 -11.88
N ILE A 299 9.74 3.80 -10.58
CA ILE A 299 9.93 2.77 -9.56
C ILE A 299 8.74 1.82 -9.52
N GLN A 300 7.55 2.33 -9.27
CA GLN A 300 6.32 1.51 -9.23
C GLN A 300 6.03 0.83 -10.56
N GLY A 301 6.25 1.56 -11.66
CA GLY A 301 6.03 1.01 -12.99
C GLY A 301 7.02 -0.11 -13.32
N SER A 302 8.28 0.02 -12.92
CA SER A 302 9.28 -1.04 -13.10
C SER A 302 8.94 -2.27 -12.27
N ALA A 303 8.48 -2.10 -11.01
CA ALA A 303 8.00 -3.22 -10.20
C ALA A 303 6.83 -3.95 -10.88
N ALA A 304 5.86 -3.18 -11.43
CA ALA A 304 4.74 -3.75 -12.17
C ALA A 304 5.16 -4.48 -13.46
N ASP A 305 6.17 -3.97 -14.14
CA ASP A 305 6.72 -4.61 -15.34
C ASP A 305 7.45 -5.91 -14.99
N ILE A 306 8.28 -5.91 -13.96
CA ILE A 306 9.06 -7.08 -13.50
C ILE A 306 8.14 -8.22 -13.07
N ILE A 307 7.12 -7.94 -12.25
CA ILE A 307 6.20 -9.01 -11.80
C ILE A 307 5.41 -9.60 -12.98
N LYS A 308 5.08 -8.81 -13.99
CA LYS A 308 4.41 -9.32 -15.20
C LYS A 308 5.31 -10.25 -16.02
N ILE A 309 6.61 -9.93 -16.14
CA ILE A 309 7.59 -10.84 -16.75
C ILE A 309 7.63 -12.15 -15.97
N ALA A 310 7.78 -12.08 -14.65
CA ALA A 310 7.76 -13.27 -13.80
C ALA A 310 6.50 -14.10 -14.00
N MET A 311 5.31 -13.47 -14.00
CA MET A 311 4.03 -14.15 -14.23
C MET A 311 4.00 -14.92 -15.56
N LEU A 312 4.43 -14.29 -16.64
CA LEU A 312 4.44 -14.93 -17.97
C LEU A 312 5.43 -16.10 -18.02
N THR A 313 6.65 -15.90 -17.53
CA THR A 313 7.69 -16.95 -17.54
C THR A 313 7.30 -18.14 -16.66
N ILE A 314 6.74 -17.86 -15.46
CA ILE A 314 6.25 -18.92 -14.55
C ILE A 314 5.11 -19.69 -15.23
N TYR A 315 4.13 -18.97 -15.80
CA TYR A 315 2.99 -19.61 -16.47
C TYR A 315 3.44 -20.52 -17.61
N ASP A 316 4.32 -20.05 -18.50
CA ASP A 316 4.82 -20.83 -19.63
C ASP A 316 5.57 -22.08 -19.15
N LYS A 317 6.42 -21.98 -18.12
CA LYS A 317 7.14 -23.10 -17.56
C LYS A 317 6.23 -24.10 -16.82
N MET A 318 5.20 -23.61 -16.12
CA MET A 318 4.19 -24.50 -15.53
C MET A 318 3.46 -25.33 -16.59
N GLN A 319 3.12 -24.74 -17.74
CA GLN A 319 2.51 -25.46 -18.85
C GLN A 319 3.46 -26.48 -19.46
N GLN A 320 4.72 -26.12 -19.74
CA GLN A 320 5.75 -26.99 -20.32
C GLN A 320 6.08 -28.18 -19.41
N GLN A 321 6.07 -27.98 -18.10
CA GLN A 321 6.37 -29.02 -17.11
C GLN A 321 5.11 -29.74 -16.61
N HIS A 322 3.94 -29.45 -17.19
CA HIS A 322 2.66 -30.10 -16.89
C HIS A 322 2.25 -30.02 -15.41
N PHE A 323 2.52 -28.89 -14.74
CA PHE A 323 2.01 -28.65 -13.39
C PHE A 323 0.48 -28.63 -13.37
N LYS A 324 -0.09 -29.24 -12.34
CA LYS A 324 -1.53 -29.14 -12.01
C LYS A 324 -1.84 -27.92 -11.17
N ALA A 325 -0.83 -27.32 -10.58
CA ALA A 325 -0.92 -26.04 -9.86
C ALA A 325 -1.45 -24.94 -10.77
N GLN A 326 -2.12 -23.96 -10.19
CA GLN A 326 -2.72 -22.81 -10.89
C GLN A 326 -2.27 -21.50 -10.26
N MET A 327 -1.87 -20.54 -11.08
CA MET A 327 -1.67 -19.16 -10.64
C MET A 327 -3.05 -18.51 -10.51
N LEU A 328 -3.43 -18.10 -9.30
CA LEU A 328 -4.77 -17.60 -9.01
C LEU A 328 -4.85 -16.07 -9.01
N LEU A 329 -3.93 -15.42 -8.28
CA LEU A 329 -4.00 -13.99 -8.04
C LEU A 329 -2.62 -13.34 -8.15
N GLN A 330 -2.63 -12.09 -8.57
CA GLN A 330 -1.54 -11.14 -8.40
C GLN A 330 -2.02 -10.03 -7.45
N VAL A 331 -1.31 -9.82 -6.35
CA VAL A 331 -1.66 -8.86 -5.30
C VAL A 331 -0.46 -7.98 -5.01
N HIS A 332 -0.44 -6.74 -5.52
CA HIS A 332 0.69 -5.81 -5.41
C HIS A 332 1.98 -6.42 -5.97
N ASP A 333 2.88 -6.91 -5.11
CA ASP A 333 4.17 -7.51 -5.46
C ASP A 333 4.18 -9.03 -5.18
N GLU A 334 3.00 -9.63 -4.95
CA GLU A 334 2.76 -11.02 -4.57
C GLU A 334 2.05 -11.80 -5.68
N LEU A 335 2.43 -13.06 -5.86
CA LEU A 335 1.73 -14.05 -6.67
C LEU A 335 1.15 -15.13 -5.78
N VAL A 336 -0.12 -15.49 -5.98
CA VAL A 336 -0.80 -16.54 -5.21
C VAL A 336 -1.16 -17.68 -6.13
N PHE A 337 -0.84 -18.89 -5.69
CA PHE A 337 -1.06 -20.15 -6.41
C PHE A 337 -1.92 -21.09 -5.58
N GLU A 338 -2.70 -21.93 -6.25
CA GLU A 338 -3.27 -23.14 -5.67
C GLU A 338 -2.48 -24.34 -6.21
N CYS A 339 -1.99 -25.16 -5.31
CA CYS A 339 -1.01 -26.18 -5.63
C CYS A 339 -1.38 -27.53 -4.98
N PRO A 340 -1.37 -28.65 -5.72
CA PRO A 340 -1.35 -29.98 -5.10
C PRO A 340 -0.16 -30.09 -4.14
N LYS A 341 -0.38 -30.66 -2.95
CA LYS A 341 0.68 -30.83 -1.94
C LYS A 341 1.90 -31.59 -2.50
N SER A 342 1.67 -32.50 -3.46
CA SER A 342 2.73 -33.25 -4.13
C SER A 342 3.63 -32.44 -5.07
N GLU A 343 3.18 -31.26 -5.51
CA GLU A 343 3.93 -30.37 -6.41
C GLU A 343 4.54 -29.18 -5.68
N LEU A 344 4.27 -29.00 -4.38
CA LEU A 344 4.60 -27.78 -3.63
C LEU A 344 6.08 -27.42 -3.69
N ASP A 345 6.97 -28.37 -3.45
CA ASP A 345 8.42 -28.13 -3.44
C ASP A 345 8.92 -27.74 -4.83
N ALA A 346 8.48 -28.47 -5.87
CA ALA A 346 8.86 -28.20 -7.26
C ALA A 346 8.34 -26.82 -7.71
N LEU A 347 7.08 -26.50 -7.39
CA LEU A 347 6.50 -25.19 -7.70
C LEU A 347 7.21 -24.06 -6.95
N THR A 348 7.52 -24.25 -5.67
CA THR A 348 8.24 -23.25 -4.87
C THR A 348 9.59 -22.92 -5.49
N GLN A 349 10.35 -23.95 -5.90
CA GLN A 349 11.64 -23.77 -6.56
C GLN A 349 11.50 -23.05 -7.90
N LEU A 350 10.53 -23.45 -8.72
CA LEU A 350 10.25 -22.80 -10.00
C LEU A 350 9.92 -21.32 -9.81
N VAL A 351 8.93 -21.01 -8.97
CA VAL A 351 8.44 -19.66 -8.75
C VAL A 351 9.54 -18.75 -8.20
N LYS A 352 10.30 -19.24 -7.20
CA LYS A 352 11.43 -18.50 -6.64
C LYS A 352 12.48 -18.17 -7.71
N THR A 353 12.91 -19.16 -8.47
CA THR A 353 13.92 -18.98 -9.52
C THR A 353 13.47 -17.97 -10.58
N GLU A 354 12.23 -18.07 -11.05
CA GLU A 354 11.73 -17.19 -12.11
C GLU A 354 11.43 -15.76 -11.61
N MET A 355 10.98 -15.60 -10.37
CA MET A 355 10.82 -14.28 -9.77
C MET A 355 12.16 -13.58 -9.59
N GLU A 356 13.17 -14.27 -9.05
CA GLU A 356 14.53 -13.73 -8.86
C GLU A 356 15.23 -13.41 -10.20
N ALA A 357 14.94 -14.17 -11.25
CA ALA A 357 15.54 -14.01 -12.58
C ALA A 357 14.72 -13.10 -13.52
N ALA A 358 13.57 -12.58 -13.11
CA ALA A 358 12.66 -11.85 -13.99
C ALA A 358 13.27 -10.61 -14.63
N TYR A 359 14.19 -9.95 -13.94
CA TYR A 359 14.93 -8.80 -14.45
C TYR A 359 16.28 -8.65 -13.75
N SER A 360 17.33 -8.29 -14.51
CA SER A 360 18.68 -8.08 -13.94
C SER A 360 18.82 -6.64 -13.43
N LEU A 361 18.87 -6.50 -12.11
CA LEU A 361 19.24 -5.25 -11.41
C LEU A 361 20.70 -5.35 -10.92
N GLN A 362 21.23 -4.24 -10.40
CA GLN A 362 22.54 -4.25 -9.70
C GLN A 362 22.48 -4.91 -8.31
N VAL A 363 21.28 -5.22 -7.85
CA VAL A 363 20.97 -5.90 -6.60
C VAL A 363 20.10 -7.12 -6.88
N PRO A 364 20.15 -8.19 -6.06
CA PRO A 364 19.26 -9.34 -6.24
C PRO A 364 17.78 -8.91 -6.05
N LEU A 365 16.88 -9.60 -6.75
CA LEU A 365 15.42 -9.44 -6.59
C LEU A 365 14.90 -10.35 -5.48
#